data_9833859616fe4fc644209e7345fb3bd2
#
_entry.id   9833859616fe4fc644209e7345fb3bd2
#
_cell.length_a   1.000
_cell.length_b   1.000
_cell.length_c   1.000
_cell.angle_alpha   90.00
_cell.angle_beta   90.00
_cell.angle_gamma   90.00
#
_symmetry.space_group_name_H-M   'P 1'
#
loop_
_entity.id
_entity.type
_entity.pdbx_description
1 polymer ?
#
loop_
_entity_poly.entity_id
_entity_poly.type
_entity_poly.pdbx_seq_one_letter_code
_entity_poly.pdbx_strand_id
1 'polypeptide(L)'
;EINLSGRDAFTWSKVSAGEKGWCPGLRDGSPCFLRAARERAEQAHIIVVNHALLMSDLVWGGSLIPDYQHLIIDEAHNLEDQATSQLAFEISSDHLEKRWRT
;
A
#
# COMPACT_ATOMS: atom_id res chain seq x y z
N GLU A 1 8.04 -8.16 10.34
CA GLU A 1 6.59 -8.39 10.62
C GLU A 1 6.30 -7.97 12.06
N ILE A 2 5.52 -6.91 12.24
CA ILE A 2 5.16 -6.42 13.59
C ILE A 2 3.97 -7.26 14.07
N ASN A 3 4.19 -8.13 15.04
CA ASN A 3 3.13 -8.90 15.66
C ASN A 3 2.39 -8.01 16.66
N LEU A 4 1.25 -7.45 16.25
CA LEU A 4 0.44 -6.58 17.07
C LEU A 4 -0.52 -7.40 17.95
N SER A 5 -0.61 -7.09 19.22
CA SER A 5 -1.64 -7.65 20.11
C SER A 5 -3.03 -7.14 19.68
N GLY A 6 -4.11 -7.80 20.09
CA GLY A 6 -5.47 -7.44 19.67
C GLY A 6 -5.83 -5.96 19.91
N ARG A 7 -5.36 -5.35 21.01
CA ARG A 7 -5.55 -3.91 21.29
C ARG A 7 -4.72 -3.02 20.37
N ASP A 8 -3.50 -3.43 20.07
CA ASP A 8 -2.58 -2.68 19.22
C ASP A 8 -3.04 -2.74 17.76
N ALA A 9 -3.58 -3.88 17.30
CA ALA A 9 -4.18 -4.02 15.99
C ALA A 9 -5.38 -3.08 15.80
N PHE A 10 -6.23 -2.92 16.81
CA PHE A 10 -7.33 -1.97 16.79
C PHE A 10 -6.85 -0.51 16.73
N THR A 11 -5.82 -0.17 17.50
CA THR A 11 -5.20 1.16 17.46
C THR A 11 -4.53 1.40 16.12
N TRP A 12 -3.82 0.39 15.59
CA TRP A 12 -3.19 0.46 14.29
C TRP A 12 -4.19 0.75 13.16
N SER A 13 -5.36 0.13 13.17
CA SER A 13 -6.39 0.38 12.17
C SER A 13 -6.91 1.83 12.14
N LYS A 14 -6.76 2.56 13.24
CA LYS A 14 -7.16 3.97 13.34
C LYS A 14 -6.09 4.94 12.82
N VAL A 15 -4.82 4.57 12.91
CA VAL A 15 -3.67 5.43 12.53
C VAL A 15 -3.06 5.05 11.19
N SER A 16 -3.32 3.84 10.73
CA SER A 16 -2.89 3.37 9.41
C SER A 16 -3.66 4.09 8.31
N ALA A 17 -2.98 4.43 7.22
CA ALA A 17 -3.62 4.96 6.01
C ALA A 17 -4.64 3.99 5.38
N GLY A 18 -4.52 2.69 5.68
CA GLY A 18 -5.47 1.63 5.34
C GLY A 18 -5.83 1.56 3.85
N GLU A 19 -6.81 0.75 3.55
CA GLU A 19 -7.32 0.55 2.19
C GLU A 19 -8.12 1.75 1.64
N LYS A 20 -8.45 2.72 2.46
CA LYS A 20 -9.40 3.79 2.09
C LYS A 20 -8.82 4.90 1.22
N GLY A 21 -7.52 4.89 0.96
CA GLY A 21 -6.87 5.76 -0.02
C GLY A 21 -7.05 7.28 0.16
N TRP A 22 -7.77 7.72 1.18
CA TRP A 22 -8.00 9.14 1.45
C TRP A 22 -7.45 9.56 2.81
N CYS A 23 -6.83 10.71 2.83
CA CYS A 23 -6.32 11.32 4.05
C CYS A 23 -7.40 12.22 4.66
N PRO A 24 -7.77 12.03 5.94
CA PRO A 24 -8.70 12.93 6.64
C PRO A 24 -8.27 14.40 6.57
N GLY A 25 -6.97 14.68 6.57
CA GLY A 25 -6.41 16.01 6.44
C GLY A 25 -6.71 16.73 5.14
N LEU A 26 -7.17 16.04 4.10
CA LEU A 26 -7.64 16.67 2.88
C LEU A 26 -8.93 17.48 3.05
N ARG A 27 -9.68 17.23 4.13
CA ARG A 27 -10.94 17.93 4.40
C ARG A 27 -10.76 19.19 5.26
N ASP A 28 -9.77 19.18 6.13
CA ASP A 28 -9.53 20.28 7.12
C ASP A 28 -8.32 21.15 6.79
N GLY A 29 -7.63 20.86 5.65
CA GLY A 29 -6.45 21.60 5.22
C GLY A 29 -5.18 21.24 5.99
N SER A 30 -5.20 20.22 6.83
CA SER A 30 -3.99 19.77 7.52
C SER A 30 -3.01 19.07 6.56
N PRO A 31 -1.70 19.13 6.85
CA PRO A 31 -0.69 18.55 5.98
C PRO A 31 -0.81 17.02 5.93
N CYS A 32 -0.96 16.47 4.73
CA CYS A 32 -0.92 15.03 4.48
C CYS A 32 0.49 14.63 4.04
N PHE A 33 1.23 13.92 4.88
CA PHE A 33 2.59 13.48 4.59
C PHE A 33 2.65 12.50 3.42
N LEU A 34 1.64 11.64 3.26
CA LEU A 34 1.55 10.72 2.12
C LEU A 34 1.42 11.47 0.80
N ARG A 35 0.58 12.49 0.75
CA ARG A 35 0.43 13.34 -0.43
C ARG A 35 1.73 14.08 -0.74
N ALA A 36 2.35 14.68 0.26
CA ALA A 36 3.64 15.37 0.09
C ALA A 36 4.75 14.42 -0.39
N ALA A 37 4.75 13.16 0.04
CA ALA A 37 5.69 12.16 -0.45
C ALA A 37 5.44 11.80 -1.93
N ARG A 38 4.18 11.66 -2.33
CA ARG A 38 3.80 11.42 -3.75
C ARG A 38 4.18 12.60 -4.65
N GLU A 39 3.87 13.81 -4.25
CA GLU A 39 4.22 15.03 -4.99
C GLU A 39 5.75 15.16 -5.17
N ARG A 40 6.54 14.79 -4.16
CA ARG A 40 7.99 14.74 -4.28
C ARG A 40 8.46 13.63 -5.21
N ALA A 41 7.81 12.47 -5.19
CA ALA A 41 8.13 11.37 -6.10
C ALA A 41 7.89 11.75 -7.57
N GLU A 42 6.81 12.47 -7.87
CA GLU A 42 6.51 12.96 -9.23
C GLU A 42 7.59 13.89 -9.79
N GLN A 43 8.32 14.60 -8.93
CA GLN A 43 9.39 15.51 -9.30
C GLN A 43 10.79 14.88 -9.25
N ALA A 44 10.89 13.63 -8.78
CA ALA A 44 12.17 12.97 -8.59
C ALA A 44 12.66 12.31 -9.89
N HIS A 45 13.98 12.36 -10.12
CA HIS A 45 14.63 11.66 -11.23
C HIS A 45 14.86 10.17 -10.93
N ILE A 46 14.95 9.82 -9.65
CA ILE A 46 15.12 8.45 -9.17
C ILE A 46 14.13 8.22 -8.02
N ILE A 47 13.39 7.13 -8.10
CA ILE A 47 12.45 6.71 -7.06
C ILE A 47 12.90 5.33 -6.59
N VAL A 48 13.10 5.18 -5.28
CA VAL A 48 13.43 3.90 -4.66
C VAL A 48 12.22 3.40 -3.91
N VAL A 49 11.76 2.21 -4.25
CA VAL A 49 10.60 1.56 -3.64
C VAL A 49 10.94 0.13 -3.23
N ASN A 50 10.19 -0.45 -2.31
CA ASN A 50 10.31 -1.87 -2.03
C ASN A 50 9.50 -2.70 -3.05
N HIS A 51 9.80 -4.00 -3.15
CA HIS A 51 9.10 -4.91 -4.06
C HIS A 51 7.59 -4.97 -3.80
N ALA A 52 7.17 -4.89 -2.54
CA ALA A 52 5.75 -4.92 -2.19
C ALA A 52 4.99 -3.74 -2.80
N LEU A 53 5.54 -2.53 -2.76
CA LEU A 53 4.93 -1.35 -3.38
C LEU A 53 4.92 -1.45 -4.90
N LEU A 54 6.00 -1.95 -5.51
CA LEU A 54 6.06 -2.19 -6.95
C LEU A 54 4.99 -3.19 -7.40
N MET A 55 4.85 -4.30 -6.69
CA MET A 55 3.82 -5.30 -6.99
C MET A 55 2.40 -4.75 -6.77
N SER A 56 2.19 -4.00 -5.71
CA SER A 56 0.90 -3.32 -5.48
C SER A 56 0.56 -2.36 -6.60
N ASP A 57 1.52 -1.58 -7.08
CA ASP A 57 1.34 -0.66 -8.20
C ASP A 57 0.89 -1.39 -9.47
N LEU A 58 1.50 -2.52 -9.78
CA LEU A 58 1.12 -3.36 -10.92
C LEU A 58 -0.31 -3.91 -10.78
N VAL A 59 -0.70 -4.35 -9.60
CA VAL A 59 -2.06 -4.86 -9.30
C VAL A 59 -3.10 -3.76 -9.44
N TRP A 60 -2.78 -2.54 -9.02
CA TRP A 60 -3.68 -1.38 -9.09
C TRP A 60 -3.58 -0.60 -10.41
N GLY A 61 -2.92 -1.16 -11.41
CA GLY A 61 -2.87 -0.59 -12.76
C GLY A 61 -1.95 0.63 -12.90
N GLY A 62 -0.87 0.71 -12.12
CA GLY A 62 0.14 1.76 -12.25
C GLY A 62 -0.29 3.11 -11.69
N SER A 63 -0.99 3.15 -10.56
CA SER A 63 -1.52 4.39 -9.98
C SER A 63 -0.82 4.84 -8.69
N LEU A 64 0.07 4.01 -8.15
CA LEU A 64 0.72 4.26 -6.86
C LEU A 64 2.11 4.90 -7.01
N ILE A 65 2.82 4.56 -8.08
CA ILE A 65 4.16 5.06 -8.43
C ILE A 65 4.03 5.94 -9.65
N PRO A 66 4.74 7.09 -9.74
CA PRO A 66 4.79 7.89 -10.96
C PRO A 66 5.31 7.09 -12.16
N ASP A 67 4.90 7.47 -13.37
CA ASP A 67 5.35 6.82 -14.60
C ASP A 67 6.88 6.78 -14.72
N TYR A 68 7.41 5.63 -15.09
CA TYR A 68 8.84 5.42 -15.25
C TYR A 68 9.16 4.70 -16.56
N GLN A 69 10.32 5.02 -17.14
CA GLN A 69 10.79 4.39 -18.39
C GLN A 69 11.82 3.28 -18.14
N HIS A 70 12.47 3.31 -16.99
CA HIS A 70 13.52 2.37 -16.62
C HIS A 70 13.27 1.82 -15.23
N LEU A 71 13.44 0.52 -15.09
CA LEU A 71 13.28 -0.19 -13.82
C LEU A 71 14.54 -1.00 -13.54
N ILE A 72 15.12 -0.81 -12.36
CA ILE A 72 16.23 -1.60 -11.84
C ILE A 72 15.70 -2.36 -10.64
N ILE A 73 15.83 -3.67 -10.65
CA ILE A 73 15.39 -4.53 -9.56
C ILE A 73 16.61 -5.11 -8.87
N ASP A 74 16.81 -4.73 -7.62
CA ASP A 74 17.80 -5.34 -6.75
C ASP A 74 17.18 -6.51 -5.99
N GLU A 75 17.99 -7.50 -5.58
CA GLU A 75 17.50 -8.69 -4.87
C GLU A 75 16.32 -9.39 -5.58
N ALA A 76 16.41 -9.53 -6.91
CA ALA A 76 15.33 -10.01 -7.76
C ALA A 76 14.80 -11.42 -7.39
N HIS A 77 15.60 -12.21 -6.65
CA HIS A 77 15.17 -13.52 -6.15
C HIS A 77 13.99 -13.44 -5.16
N ASN A 78 13.76 -12.28 -4.52
CA ASN A 78 12.63 -12.06 -3.63
C ASN A 78 11.34 -11.64 -4.37
N LEU A 79 11.43 -11.35 -5.66
CA LEU A 79 10.32 -10.76 -6.43
C LEU A 79 9.16 -11.74 -6.58
N GLU A 80 9.44 -13.02 -6.80
CA GLU A 80 8.43 -14.07 -6.94
C GLU A 80 7.59 -14.23 -5.67
N ASP A 81 8.24 -14.27 -4.51
CA ASP A 81 7.56 -14.38 -3.23
C ASP A 81 6.69 -13.15 -2.95
N GLN A 82 7.18 -11.96 -3.29
CA GLN A 82 6.42 -10.72 -3.15
C GLN A 82 5.24 -10.66 -4.12
N ALA A 83 5.41 -11.09 -5.36
CA ALA A 83 4.34 -11.16 -6.34
C ALA A 83 3.25 -12.13 -5.87
N THR A 84 3.62 -13.31 -5.40
CA THR A 84 2.70 -14.30 -4.86
C THR A 84 1.92 -13.74 -3.66
N SER A 85 2.60 -13.07 -2.73
CA SER A 85 1.97 -12.49 -1.55
C SER A 85 0.97 -11.37 -1.90
N GLN A 86 1.26 -10.55 -2.89
CA GLN A 86 0.39 -9.44 -3.31
C GLN A 86 -0.79 -9.89 -4.18
N LEU A 87 -0.60 -10.96 -4.94
CA LEU A 87 -1.66 -11.56 -5.76
C LEU A 87 -2.50 -12.57 -5.00
N ALA A 88 -2.05 -13.02 -3.83
CA ALA A 88 -2.81 -13.93 -2.99
C ALA A 88 -4.09 -13.26 -2.48
N PHE A 89 -5.21 -13.90 -2.69
CA PHE A 89 -6.48 -13.48 -2.13
C PHE A 89 -6.72 -14.20 -0.81
N GLU A 90 -6.61 -13.49 0.30
CA GLU A 90 -6.91 -14.01 1.62
C GLU A 90 -8.40 -13.86 1.93
N ILE A 91 -9.09 -14.99 2.08
CA ILE A 91 -10.49 -15.02 2.52
C ILE A 91 -10.51 -15.22 4.04
N SER A 92 -10.80 -14.16 4.79
CA SER A 92 -11.08 -14.28 6.21
C SER A 92 -12.56 -14.54 6.47
N SER A 93 -12.88 -15.14 7.62
CA SER A 93 -14.27 -15.35 8.07
C SER A 93 -15.07 -14.05 8.08
N ASP A 94 -14.47 -12.93 8.44
CA ASP A 94 -15.09 -11.61 8.46
C ASP A 94 -15.50 -11.12 7.05
N HIS A 95 -14.74 -11.45 6.02
CA HIS A 95 -15.06 -11.14 4.64
C HIS A 95 -16.27 -11.96 4.15
N LEU A 96 -16.36 -13.22 4.57
CA LEU A 96 -17.50 -14.08 4.25
C LEU A 96 -18.78 -13.59 4.95
N GLU A 97 -18.69 -13.23 6.23
CA GLU A 97 -19.85 -12.73 6.99
C GLU A 97 -20.40 -11.42 6.45
N LYS A 98 -19.53 -10.47 6.06
CA LYS A 98 -19.95 -9.20 5.46
C LYS A 98 -20.68 -9.39 4.13
N ARG A 99 -20.27 -10.36 3.33
CA ARG A 99 -20.87 -10.61 2.02
C ARG A 99 -22.18 -11.41 2.12
N TRP A 100 -22.32 -12.21 3.15
CA TRP A 100 -23.53 -13.00 3.38
C TRP A 100 -24.69 -12.17 3.95
N ARG A 101 -24.42 -11.07 4.64
CA ARG A 101 -25.45 -10.19 5.22
C ARG A 101 -26.00 -9.12 4.27
N THR A 102 -25.51 -9.08 3.06
CA THR A 102 -26.07 -8.24 1.99
C THR A 102 -26.99 -9.06 1.09
#